data_26ad544c9e6e77c9141c574f52b3edd8
#
_entry.id   26ad544c9e6e77c9141c574f52b3edd8
#
_cell.length_a   1.000
_cell.length_b   1.000
_cell.length_c   1.000
_cell.angle_alpha   90.00
_cell.angle_beta   90.00
_cell.angle_gamma   90.00
#
_symmetry.space_group_name_H-M   'P 1'
#
loop_
_entity.id
_entity.type
_entity.pdbx_description
1 polymer ?
#
loop_
_entity_poly.entity_id
_entity_poly.type
_entity_poly.pdbx_seq_one_letter_code
_entity_poly.pdbx_strand_id
1 'polypeptide(L)'
;LEEKFGSRYVDSISVAEVNDYLSFLYYTEGRAYKYVEGFLKMFYLIFGQAYSRNYLDVDVYNKLCVNKDVRIRMPKMKIDEDTEIVAFSKEETERLDTYFQGTNAETAYLLGKCCGLRINECYGLKWENIDIENGRITIDRQMQYQDGLIKLVPLKTRNARRVIYMSQKLKDYFLKLAAETKAHEVDLKAQRAQNCTYIYD
;
A
#
# COMPACT_ATOMS: atom_id res chain seq x y z
N LEU A 1 8.37 -2.31 -20.89
CA LEU A 1 7.29 -1.71 -21.70
C LEU A 1 7.87 -0.62 -22.59
N GLU A 2 8.68 0.27 -22.05
CA GLU A 2 9.34 1.36 -22.77
C GLU A 2 10.22 0.85 -23.91
N GLU A 3 11.05 -0.15 -23.69
CA GLU A 3 11.92 -0.76 -24.72
C GLU A 3 11.15 -1.31 -25.92
N LYS A 4 9.96 -1.87 -25.70
CA LYS A 4 9.17 -2.51 -26.76
C LYS A 4 8.18 -1.59 -27.47
N PHE A 5 7.61 -0.62 -26.72
CA PHE A 5 6.50 0.21 -27.22
C PHE A 5 6.78 1.71 -27.13
N GLY A 6 7.75 2.16 -26.33
CA GLY A 6 7.95 3.56 -25.99
C GLY A 6 8.30 4.50 -27.14
N SER A 7 8.92 3.99 -28.21
CA SER A 7 9.26 4.77 -29.39
C SER A 7 8.22 4.67 -30.53
N ARG A 8 7.13 3.92 -30.31
CA ARG A 8 6.13 3.64 -31.35
C ARG A 8 4.92 4.56 -31.24
N TYR A 9 4.31 4.84 -32.38
CA TYR A 9 3.02 5.51 -32.43
C TYR A 9 1.93 4.58 -31.87
N VAL A 10 1.01 5.15 -31.09
CA VAL A 10 -0.04 4.40 -30.38
C VAL A 10 -1.00 3.67 -31.31
N ASP A 11 -1.27 4.23 -32.50
CA ASP A 11 -2.10 3.65 -33.54
C ASP A 11 -1.45 2.48 -34.26
N SER A 12 -0.11 2.34 -34.20
CA SER A 12 0.64 1.24 -34.79
C SER A 12 0.68 -0.02 -33.92
N ILE A 13 0.14 0.02 -32.69
CA ILE A 13 0.17 -1.09 -31.76
C ILE A 13 -1.08 -1.96 -31.95
N SER A 14 -0.87 -3.24 -32.26
CA SER A 14 -1.97 -4.18 -32.49
C SER A 14 -2.38 -4.94 -31.22
N VAL A 15 -3.60 -5.48 -31.24
CA VAL A 15 -4.11 -6.36 -30.18
C VAL A 15 -3.22 -7.60 -30.00
N ALA A 16 -2.76 -8.19 -31.10
CA ALA A 16 -1.90 -9.37 -31.07
C ALA A 16 -0.58 -9.09 -30.34
N GLU A 17 0.10 -8.00 -30.68
CA GLU A 17 1.36 -7.63 -30.05
C GLU A 17 1.23 -7.40 -28.53
N VAL A 18 0.13 -6.79 -28.10
CA VAL A 18 -0.12 -6.59 -26.66
C VAL A 18 -0.39 -7.94 -25.97
N ASN A 19 -1.25 -8.77 -26.55
CA ASN A 19 -1.56 -10.08 -25.99
C ASN A 19 -0.33 -11.01 -25.96
N ASP A 20 0.52 -10.98 -26.99
CA ASP A 20 1.78 -11.72 -27.03
C ASP A 20 2.75 -11.23 -25.96
N TYR A 21 2.83 -9.92 -25.75
CA TYR A 21 3.67 -9.34 -24.71
C TYR A 21 3.19 -9.73 -23.30
N LEU A 22 1.90 -9.68 -23.02
CA LEU A 22 1.34 -10.12 -21.74
C LEU A 22 1.55 -11.62 -21.51
N SER A 23 1.41 -12.42 -22.58
CA SER A 23 1.68 -13.86 -22.55
C SER A 23 3.15 -14.16 -22.29
N PHE A 24 4.06 -13.43 -22.93
CA PHE A 24 5.50 -13.53 -22.69
C PHE A 24 5.86 -13.21 -21.23
N LEU A 25 5.36 -12.12 -20.68
CA LEU A 25 5.59 -11.78 -19.26
C LEU A 25 5.09 -12.87 -18.32
N TYR A 26 3.94 -13.46 -18.62
CA TYR A 26 3.33 -14.44 -17.74
C TYR A 26 3.95 -15.84 -17.89
N TYR A 27 4.05 -16.36 -19.13
CA TYR A 27 4.47 -17.73 -19.37
C TYR A 27 5.98 -17.90 -19.46
N THR A 28 6.69 -16.93 -20.02
CA THR A 28 8.13 -17.01 -20.30
C THR A 28 8.96 -16.39 -19.17
N GLU A 29 8.61 -15.18 -18.75
CA GLU A 29 9.31 -14.54 -17.64
C GLU A 29 8.82 -14.98 -16.26
N GLY A 30 7.72 -15.74 -16.17
CA GLY A 30 7.19 -16.25 -14.91
C GLY A 30 6.68 -15.14 -13.97
N ARG A 31 6.25 -13.99 -14.49
CA ARG A 31 5.72 -12.91 -13.67
C ARG A 31 4.38 -13.30 -13.07
N ALA A 32 4.11 -12.88 -11.83
CA ALA A 32 2.83 -13.11 -11.17
C ALA A 32 1.66 -12.57 -11.99
N TYR A 33 0.55 -13.29 -12.04
CA TYR A 33 -0.64 -12.93 -12.81
C TYR A 33 -1.13 -11.50 -12.51
N LYS A 34 -1.17 -11.14 -11.22
CA LYS A 34 -1.53 -9.79 -10.75
C LYS A 34 -0.60 -8.69 -11.29
N TYR A 35 0.68 -8.99 -11.43
CA TYR A 35 1.66 -8.07 -12.01
C TYR A 35 1.37 -7.82 -13.49
N VAL A 36 1.11 -8.88 -14.25
CA VAL A 36 0.76 -8.79 -15.68
C VAL A 36 -0.57 -8.08 -15.88
N GLU A 37 -1.56 -8.29 -14.99
CA GLU A 37 -2.82 -7.54 -14.97
C GLU A 37 -2.59 -6.02 -14.84
N GLY A 38 -1.56 -5.62 -14.11
CA GLY A 38 -1.13 -4.22 -14.02
C GLY A 38 -0.76 -3.63 -15.39
N PHE A 39 -0.02 -4.37 -16.21
CA PHE A 39 0.31 -3.95 -17.59
C PHE A 39 -0.92 -3.87 -18.48
N LEU A 40 -1.84 -4.82 -18.41
CA LEU A 40 -3.10 -4.75 -19.15
C LEU A 40 -3.87 -3.46 -18.81
N LYS A 41 -3.97 -3.11 -17.51
CA LYS A 41 -4.61 -1.86 -17.06
C LYS A 41 -3.90 -0.61 -17.60
N MET A 42 -2.56 -0.63 -17.68
CA MET A 42 -1.79 0.45 -18.28
C MET A 42 -2.10 0.61 -19.76
N PHE A 43 -2.19 -0.47 -20.54
CA PHE A 43 -2.59 -0.39 -21.96
C PHE A 43 -3.99 0.20 -22.11
N TYR A 44 -4.96 -0.22 -21.31
CA TYR A 44 -6.31 0.39 -21.33
C TYR A 44 -6.27 1.89 -21.03
N LEU A 45 -5.46 2.32 -20.07
CA LEU A 45 -5.31 3.75 -19.75
C LEU A 45 -4.65 4.52 -20.91
N ILE A 46 -3.59 3.98 -21.52
CA ILE A 46 -2.89 4.62 -22.63
C ILE A 46 -3.82 4.76 -23.84
N PHE A 47 -4.47 3.67 -24.26
CA PHE A 47 -5.40 3.71 -25.40
C PHE A 47 -6.63 4.57 -25.12
N GLY A 48 -7.17 4.54 -23.92
CA GLY A 48 -8.27 5.41 -23.50
C GLY A 48 -7.90 6.89 -23.55
N GLN A 49 -6.70 7.25 -23.09
CA GLN A 49 -6.19 8.62 -23.19
C GLN A 49 -5.90 9.04 -24.63
N ALA A 50 -5.35 8.14 -25.45
CA ALA A 50 -5.09 8.40 -26.85
C ALA A 50 -6.40 8.64 -27.64
N TYR A 51 -7.42 7.83 -27.38
CA TYR A 51 -8.76 8.01 -27.95
C TYR A 51 -9.39 9.33 -27.51
N SER A 52 -9.37 9.66 -26.23
CA SER A 52 -9.95 10.91 -25.71
C SER A 52 -9.28 12.18 -26.26
N ARG A 53 -8.04 12.06 -26.76
CA ARG A 53 -7.28 13.15 -27.38
C ARG A 53 -7.28 13.10 -28.91
N ASN A 54 -8.11 12.25 -29.51
CA ASN A 54 -8.19 12.05 -30.96
C ASN A 54 -6.89 11.54 -31.63
N TYR A 55 -6.05 10.83 -30.90
CA TYR A 55 -4.85 10.15 -31.44
C TYR A 55 -5.16 8.72 -31.92
N LEU A 56 -6.34 8.19 -31.61
CA LEU A 56 -6.85 6.92 -32.10
C LEU A 56 -8.25 7.08 -32.67
N ASP A 57 -8.47 6.46 -33.82
CA ASP A 57 -9.80 6.34 -34.42
C ASP A 57 -10.69 5.44 -33.58
N VAL A 58 -12.00 5.70 -33.63
CA VAL A 58 -13.03 4.93 -32.90
C VAL A 58 -12.97 3.43 -33.22
N ASP A 59 -12.73 3.06 -34.47
CA ASP A 59 -12.66 1.66 -34.89
C ASP A 59 -11.43 0.95 -34.32
N VAL A 60 -10.29 1.63 -34.29
CA VAL A 60 -9.05 1.12 -33.67
C VAL A 60 -9.25 0.96 -32.16
N TYR A 61 -9.79 1.98 -31.51
CA TYR A 61 -10.08 1.92 -30.06
C TYR A 61 -11.06 0.79 -29.72
N ASN A 62 -12.12 0.62 -30.52
CA ASN A 62 -13.09 -0.45 -30.31
C ASN A 62 -12.44 -1.83 -30.42
N LYS A 63 -11.55 -2.06 -31.40
CA LYS A 63 -10.80 -3.32 -31.52
C LYS A 63 -9.87 -3.55 -30.33
N LEU A 64 -9.16 -2.52 -29.88
CA LEU A 64 -8.18 -2.64 -28.78
C LEU A 64 -8.85 -2.82 -27.43
N CYS A 65 -9.94 -2.10 -27.15
CA CYS A 65 -10.44 -1.94 -25.78
C CYS A 65 -11.88 -2.41 -25.54
N VAL A 66 -12.76 -2.34 -26.54
CA VAL A 66 -14.21 -2.51 -26.34
C VAL A 66 -14.71 -3.87 -26.78
N ASN A 67 -14.37 -4.30 -27.99
CA ASN A 67 -14.89 -5.53 -28.57
C ASN A 67 -14.37 -6.76 -27.81
N LYS A 68 -15.26 -7.42 -27.06
CA LYS A 68 -14.93 -8.54 -26.16
C LYS A 68 -14.27 -9.73 -26.87
N ASP A 69 -14.54 -9.92 -28.15
CA ASP A 69 -14.01 -11.07 -28.90
C ASP A 69 -12.57 -10.84 -29.37
N VAL A 70 -12.18 -9.58 -29.59
CA VAL A 70 -10.91 -9.22 -30.23
C VAL A 70 -9.98 -8.45 -29.29
N ARG A 71 -10.49 -7.70 -28.32
CA ARG A 71 -9.72 -6.76 -27.48
C ARG A 71 -8.51 -7.38 -26.79
N ILE A 72 -7.61 -6.53 -26.32
CA ILE A 72 -6.52 -6.91 -25.44
C ILE A 72 -7.07 -7.59 -24.18
N ARG A 73 -6.41 -8.66 -23.76
CA ARG A 73 -6.86 -9.49 -22.63
C ARG A 73 -5.72 -10.19 -21.92
N MET A 74 -5.98 -10.62 -20.70
CA MET A 74 -5.05 -11.46 -19.96
C MET A 74 -4.86 -12.82 -20.63
N PRO A 75 -3.65 -13.40 -20.57
CA PRO A 75 -3.44 -14.81 -20.87
C PRO A 75 -4.28 -15.70 -19.95
N LYS A 76 -4.51 -16.94 -20.33
CA LYS A 76 -5.20 -17.91 -19.45
C LYS A 76 -4.32 -18.19 -18.23
N MET A 77 -4.95 -18.21 -17.06
CA MET A 77 -4.24 -18.54 -15.81
C MET A 77 -3.79 -20.00 -15.84
N LYS A 78 -2.58 -20.27 -15.32
CA LYS A 78 -2.12 -21.65 -15.07
C LYS A 78 -2.99 -22.26 -13.97
N ILE A 79 -3.33 -23.54 -14.12
CA ILE A 79 -4.28 -24.24 -13.22
C ILE A 79 -3.71 -24.38 -11.80
N ASP A 80 -2.38 -24.37 -11.65
CA ASP A 80 -1.68 -24.61 -10.38
C ASP A 80 -1.33 -23.30 -9.60
N GLU A 81 -1.79 -22.15 -10.04
CA GLU A 81 -1.62 -20.90 -9.29
C GLU A 81 -2.78 -20.67 -8.30
N ASP A 82 -3.06 -21.63 -7.46
CA ASP A 82 -3.74 -21.34 -6.20
C ASP A 82 -2.78 -20.51 -5.34
N THR A 83 -2.99 -19.23 -5.29
CA THR A 83 -2.32 -18.34 -4.35
C THR A 83 -2.83 -18.68 -2.95
N GLU A 84 -2.23 -19.69 -2.33
CA GLU A 84 -2.40 -19.92 -0.90
C GLU A 84 -2.05 -18.63 -0.17
N ILE A 85 -3.00 -18.12 0.60
CA ILE A 85 -2.73 -17.00 1.51
C ILE A 85 -1.86 -17.58 2.62
N VAL A 86 -0.54 -17.42 2.47
CA VAL A 86 0.42 -17.84 3.50
C VAL A 86 0.34 -16.84 4.66
N ALA A 87 -0.22 -17.29 5.77
CA ALA A 87 -0.16 -16.57 7.03
C ALA A 87 1.09 -17.01 7.81
N PHE A 88 1.65 -16.11 8.62
CA PHE A 88 2.74 -16.47 9.53
C PHE A 88 2.31 -17.57 10.50
N SER A 89 3.15 -18.58 10.67
CA SER A 89 2.97 -19.58 11.70
C SER A 89 3.10 -18.98 13.10
N LYS A 90 2.75 -19.76 14.11
CA LYS A 90 2.89 -19.33 15.49
C LYS A 90 4.36 -19.07 15.85
N GLU A 91 5.25 -19.96 15.43
CA GLU A 91 6.69 -19.88 15.66
C GLU A 91 7.31 -18.67 14.97
N GLU A 92 6.92 -18.39 13.72
CA GLU A 92 7.36 -17.19 13.00
C GLU A 92 6.87 -15.92 13.67
N THR A 93 5.62 -15.92 14.15
CA THR A 93 5.04 -14.79 14.89
C THR A 93 5.78 -14.52 16.20
N GLU A 94 6.16 -15.57 16.94
CA GLU A 94 6.94 -15.45 18.18
C GLU A 94 8.37 -14.93 17.91
N ARG A 95 8.98 -15.35 16.79
CA ARG A 95 10.28 -14.79 16.36
C ARG A 95 10.17 -13.31 16.01
N LEU A 96 9.12 -12.89 15.33
CA LEU A 96 8.86 -11.49 15.02
C LEU A 96 8.61 -10.67 16.28
N ASP A 97 7.82 -11.19 17.23
CA ASP A 97 7.61 -10.53 18.54
C ASP A 97 8.94 -10.27 19.25
N THR A 98 9.82 -11.26 19.27
CA THR A 98 11.14 -11.15 19.89
C THR A 98 12.05 -10.18 19.15
N TYR A 99 12.04 -10.22 17.80
CA TYR A 99 12.88 -9.38 16.96
C TYR A 99 12.55 -7.89 17.10
N PHE A 100 11.24 -7.55 17.13
CA PHE A 100 10.80 -6.16 17.19
C PHE A 100 10.82 -5.58 18.60
N GLN A 101 10.86 -6.41 19.64
CA GLN A 101 10.84 -5.96 21.02
C GLN A 101 11.99 -4.99 21.32
N GLY A 102 11.67 -3.82 21.86
CA GLY A 102 12.63 -2.77 22.21
C GLY A 102 13.25 -2.04 21.00
N THR A 103 12.77 -2.29 19.78
CA THR A 103 13.22 -1.55 18.60
C THR A 103 12.31 -0.36 18.30
N ASN A 104 12.81 0.62 17.53
CA ASN A 104 12.01 1.76 17.07
C ASN A 104 10.79 1.35 16.21
N ALA A 105 10.76 0.12 15.69
CA ALA A 105 9.66 -0.39 14.88
C ALA A 105 8.63 -1.19 15.69
N GLU A 106 8.85 -1.42 16.99
CA GLU A 106 7.96 -2.24 17.85
C GLU A 106 6.52 -1.74 17.85
N THR A 107 6.32 -0.43 18.01
CA THR A 107 4.98 0.18 18.00
C THR A 107 4.26 -0.06 16.68
N ALA A 108 4.95 0.16 15.55
CA ALA A 108 4.38 -0.05 14.22
C ALA A 108 4.05 -1.54 13.98
N TYR A 109 4.93 -2.43 14.40
CA TYR A 109 4.71 -3.88 14.34
C TYR A 109 3.48 -4.31 15.14
N LEU A 110 3.36 -3.86 16.39
CA LEU A 110 2.22 -4.19 17.27
C LEU A 110 0.90 -3.63 16.73
N LEU A 111 0.88 -2.41 16.21
CA LEU A 111 -0.28 -1.80 15.57
C LEU A 111 -0.69 -2.58 14.31
N GLY A 112 0.27 -2.97 13.49
CA GLY A 112 0.01 -3.81 12.32
C GLY A 112 -0.54 -5.18 12.70
N LYS A 113 0.11 -5.86 13.65
CA LYS A 113 -0.27 -7.19 14.12
C LYS A 113 -1.63 -7.23 14.83
N CYS A 114 -1.86 -6.32 15.76
CA CYS A 114 -3.06 -6.36 16.63
C CYS A 114 -4.27 -5.65 16.02
N CYS A 115 -4.06 -4.66 15.15
CA CYS A 115 -5.11 -3.77 14.66
C CYS A 115 -5.21 -3.74 13.13
N GLY A 116 -4.31 -4.38 12.40
CA GLY A 116 -4.30 -4.38 10.93
C GLY A 116 -4.07 -2.99 10.31
N LEU A 117 -3.34 -2.11 10.99
CA LEU A 117 -3.01 -0.81 10.46
C LEU A 117 -2.01 -0.93 9.30
N ARG A 118 -2.18 -0.07 8.28
CA ARG A 118 -1.16 0.08 7.26
C ARG A 118 0.05 0.80 7.84
N ILE A 119 1.24 0.49 7.33
CA ILE A 119 2.49 1.08 7.83
C ILE A 119 2.46 2.63 7.89
N ASN A 120 1.93 3.26 6.86
CA ASN A 120 1.80 4.73 6.82
C ASN A 120 0.76 5.27 7.81
N GLU A 121 -0.25 4.51 8.17
CA GLU A 121 -1.21 4.84 9.23
C GLU A 121 -0.54 4.72 10.60
N CYS A 122 0.27 3.67 10.81
CA CYS A 122 1.03 3.51 12.05
C CYS A 122 1.90 4.74 12.33
N TYR A 123 2.74 5.12 11.36
CA TYR A 123 3.63 6.28 11.50
C TYR A 123 2.90 7.64 11.46
N GLY A 124 1.63 7.67 11.09
CA GLY A 124 0.78 8.86 11.12
C GLY A 124 0.07 9.11 12.43
N LEU A 125 0.15 8.17 13.39
CA LEU A 125 -0.50 8.31 14.70
C LEU A 125 0.23 9.30 15.60
N LYS A 126 -0.56 10.04 16.36
CA LYS A 126 -0.11 10.91 17.44
C LYS A 126 -0.73 10.45 18.76
N TRP A 127 -0.17 10.89 19.89
CA TRP A 127 -0.72 10.61 21.20
C TRP A 127 -2.19 11.07 21.35
N GLU A 128 -2.58 12.16 20.71
CA GLU A 128 -3.97 12.66 20.69
C GLU A 128 -4.97 11.68 20.06
N ASN A 129 -4.47 10.75 19.23
CA ASN A 129 -5.28 9.72 18.56
C ASN A 129 -5.50 8.48 19.43
N ILE A 130 -4.81 8.37 20.58
CA ILE A 130 -4.75 7.18 21.41
C ILE A 130 -5.45 7.48 22.75
N ASP A 131 -6.67 6.97 22.89
CA ASP A 131 -7.45 7.02 24.11
C ASP A 131 -7.21 5.71 24.90
N ILE A 132 -6.19 5.72 25.75
CA ILE A 132 -5.79 4.54 26.52
C ILE A 132 -6.88 4.17 27.53
N GLU A 133 -7.53 5.14 28.14
CA GLU A 133 -8.57 4.93 29.15
C GLU A 133 -9.73 4.13 28.58
N ASN A 134 -10.28 4.57 27.45
CA ASN A 134 -11.38 3.89 26.74
C ASN A 134 -10.91 2.80 25.77
N GLY A 135 -9.60 2.58 25.64
CA GLY A 135 -9.02 1.56 24.77
C GLY A 135 -9.29 1.80 23.28
N ARG A 136 -9.27 3.05 22.81
CA ARG A 136 -9.58 3.42 21.42
C ARG A 136 -8.41 4.08 20.72
N ILE A 137 -8.27 3.77 19.42
CA ILE A 137 -7.32 4.42 18.50
C ILE A 137 -8.12 5.02 17.35
N THR A 138 -7.97 6.32 17.14
CA THR A 138 -8.61 7.03 16.02
C THR A 138 -7.63 7.16 14.87
N ILE A 139 -7.97 6.57 13.71
CA ILE A 139 -7.16 6.61 12.50
C ILE A 139 -7.76 7.69 11.58
N ASP A 140 -7.09 8.83 11.45
CA ASP A 140 -7.56 9.96 10.62
C ASP A 140 -6.49 10.50 9.66
N ARG A 141 -5.23 10.12 9.84
CA ARG A 141 -4.07 10.56 9.06
C ARG A 141 -3.14 9.42 8.72
N GLN A 142 -2.24 9.69 7.80
CA GLN A 142 -1.14 8.82 7.44
C GLN A 142 0.13 9.64 7.18
N MET A 143 1.28 9.04 7.40
CA MET A 143 2.56 9.61 7.03
C MET A 143 2.85 9.30 5.56
N GLN A 144 3.31 10.28 4.78
CA GLN A 144 3.77 10.09 3.41
C GLN A 144 5.08 10.82 3.17
N TYR A 145 5.95 10.18 2.37
CA TYR A 145 7.14 10.83 1.84
C TYR A 145 6.79 11.47 0.50
N GLN A 146 6.85 12.79 0.43
CA GLN A 146 6.56 13.57 -0.76
C GLN A 146 7.57 14.71 -0.90
N ASP A 147 8.12 14.87 -2.10
CA ASP A 147 9.06 15.95 -2.44
C ASP A 147 10.29 16.01 -1.50
N GLY A 148 10.81 14.85 -1.12
CA GLY A 148 11.94 14.76 -0.20
C GLY A 148 11.60 14.99 1.28
N LEU A 149 10.33 15.20 1.63
CA LEU A 149 9.88 15.50 2.98
C LEU A 149 8.86 14.47 3.50
N ILE A 150 8.92 14.23 4.80
CA ILE A 150 7.89 13.47 5.51
C ILE A 150 6.75 14.43 5.84
N LYS A 151 5.53 14.09 5.39
CA LYS A 151 4.32 14.88 5.60
C LYS A 151 3.23 14.03 6.23
N LEU A 152 2.50 14.60 7.20
CA LEU A 152 1.23 14.05 7.66
C LEU A 152 0.11 14.52 6.75
N VAL A 153 -0.55 13.57 6.11
CA VAL A 153 -1.63 13.84 5.17
C VAL A 153 -2.92 13.15 5.61
N PRO A 154 -4.09 13.69 5.24
CA PRO A 154 -5.37 13.02 5.45
C PRO A 154 -5.39 11.64 4.78
N LEU A 155 -6.22 10.74 5.27
CA LEU A 155 -6.47 9.47 4.61
C LEU A 155 -7.11 9.69 3.24
N LYS A 156 -6.78 8.82 2.28
CA LYS A 156 -7.19 8.93 0.86
C LYS A 156 -8.71 9.01 0.65
N THR A 157 -9.49 8.39 1.54
CA THR A 157 -10.96 8.37 1.45
C THR A 157 -11.57 8.69 2.81
N ARG A 158 -12.77 9.28 2.79
CA ARG A 158 -13.54 9.56 4.02
C ARG A 158 -13.83 8.29 4.82
N ASN A 159 -14.10 7.17 4.15
CA ASN A 159 -14.39 5.89 4.77
C ASN A 159 -13.16 5.20 5.39
N ALA A 160 -11.94 5.69 5.11
CA ALA A 160 -10.72 5.19 5.74
C ALA A 160 -10.56 5.69 7.18
N ARG A 161 -11.22 6.81 7.55
CA ARG A 161 -11.28 7.27 8.95
C ARG A 161 -12.08 6.27 9.76
N ARG A 162 -11.47 5.77 10.82
CA ARG A 162 -12.07 4.75 11.66
C ARG A 162 -11.54 4.81 13.09
N VAL A 163 -12.31 4.27 13.99
CA VAL A 163 -11.89 3.99 15.36
C VAL A 163 -11.68 2.49 15.50
N ILE A 164 -10.58 2.10 16.12
CA ILE A 164 -10.23 0.71 16.41
C ILE A 164 -10.15 0.57 17.93
N TYR A 165 -10.58 -0.59 18.44
CA TYR A 165 -10.47 -0.90 19.86
C TYR A 165 -9.19 -1.70 20.11
N MET A 166 -8.46 -1.31 21.15
CA MET A 166 -7.24 -1.98 21.59
C MET A 166 -7.54 -3.28 22.33
N SER A 167 -6.73 -4.30 22.07
CA SER A 167 -6.65 -5.45 22.98
C SER A 167 -5.99 -5.04 24.31
N GLN A 168 -6.20 -5.83 25.37
CA GLN A 168 -5.57 -5.56 26.67
C GLN A 168 -4.03 -5.50 26.55
N LYS A 169 -3.43 -6.42 25.79
CA LYS A 169 -1.97 -6.43 25.53
C LYS A 169 -1.48 -5.10 24.92
N LEU A 170 -2.22 -4.54 23.97
CA LEU A 170 -1.85 -3.28 23.31
C LEU A 170 -2.07 -2.10 24.24
N LYS A 171 -3.12 -2.13 25.09
CA LYS A 171 -3.38 -1.12 26.11
C LYS A 171 -2.24 -1.07 27.14
N ASP A 172 -1.80 -2.23 27.61
CA ASP A 172 -0.68 -2.34 28.57
C ASP A 172 0.62 -1.81 27.96
N TYR A 173 0.87 -2.11 26.68
CA TYR A 173 2.00 -1.59 25.93
C TYR A 173 1.98 -0.05 25.86
N PHE A 174 0.84 0.57 25.50
CA PHE A 174 0.73 2.02 25.44
C PHE A 174 0.81 2.69 26.82
N LEU A 175 0.33 2.05 27.88
CA LEU A 175 0.52 2.54 29.25
C LEU A 175 2.01 2.62 29.61
N LYS A 176 2.77 1.57 29.28
CA LYS A 176 4.22 1.54 29.49
C LYS A 176 4.92 2.62 28.66
N LEU A 177 4.64 2.68 27.36
CA LEU A 177 5.21 3.66 26.45
C LEU A 177 4.90 5.11 26.88
N ALA A 178 3.67 5.39 27.32
CA ALA A 178 3.28 6.72 27.82
C ALA A 178 4.05 7.10 29.09
N ALA A 179 4.33 6.15 29.99
CA ALA A 179 5.12 6.39 31.17
C ALA A 179 6.59 6.71 30.82
N GLU A 180 7.17 5.96 29.87
CA GLU A 180 8.53 6.17 29.35
C GLU A 180 8.65 7.53 28.64
N THR A 181 7.68 7.88 27.79
CA THR A 181 7.63 9.18 27.09
C THR A 181 7.52 10.34 28.04
N LYS A 182 6.67 10.24 29.08
CA LYS A 182 6.58 11.28 30.11
C LYS A 182 7.87 11.48 30.90
N ALA A 183 8.57 10.38 31.21
CA ALA A 183 9.88 10.47 31.88
C ALA A 183 10.90 11.16 30.97
N HIS A 184 10.89 10.88 29.67
CA HIS A 184 11.77 11.50 28.67
C HIS A 184 11.41 12.98 28.42
N GLU A 185 10.12 13.35 28.39
CA GLU A 185 9.67 14.75 28.26
C GLU A 185 10.11 15.63 29.45
N VAL A 186 10.23 15.07 30.66
CA VAL A 186 10.75 15.81 31.81
C VAL A 186 12.21 16.18 31.58
N ASP A 187 12.99 15.30 30.98
CA ASP A 187 14.39 15.58 30.60
C ASP A 187 14.50 16.54 29.41
N LEU A 188 13.61 16.43 28.40
CA LEU A 188 13.60 17.29 27.20
C LEU A 188 13.00 18.68 27.44
N LYS A 189 12.07 18.84 28.38
CA LYS A 189 11.55 20.17 28.80
C LYS A 189 12.64 21.06 29.39
N ALA A 190 13.73 20.48 29.86
CA ALA A 190 14.96 21.22 30.17
C ALA A 190 15.67 21.74 28.89
N GLN A 191 15.34 21.25 27.71
CA GLN A 191 16.09 21.55 26.48
C GLN A 191 15.30 22.22 25.34
N ARG A 192 14.00 22.04 25.11
CA ARG A 192 13.26 22.72 24.01
C ARG A 192 11.72 22.68 24.15
N ALA A 193 11.07 23.84 23.97
CA ALA A 193 9.64 23.96 23.73
C ALA A 193 9.32 23.69 22.25
N GLN A 194 8.81 22.53 21.89
CA GLN A 194 8.12 22.33 20.61
C GLN A 194 6.93 21.39 20.71
N ASN A 195 5.79 21.90 20.30
CA ASN A 195 4.45 21.34 20.36
C ASN A 195 4.22 20.28 19.27
N CYS A 196 4.62 19.05 19.44
CA CYS A 196 3.98 17.88 18.85
C CYS A 196 4.85 16.64 19.10
N THR A 197 4.52 15.85 20.10
CA THR A 197 5.19 14.57 20.35
C THR A 197 4.52 13.48 19.52
N TYR A 198 5.26 12.92 18.57
CA TYR A 198 4.89 11.69 17.88
C TYR A 198 5.22 10.49 18.77
N ILE A 199 4.50 9.38 18.62
CA ILE A 199 4.81 8.14 19.36
C ILE A 199 6.10 7.45 18.93
N TYR A 200 6.79 8.00 17.94
CA TYR A 200 8.04 7.48 17.35
C TYR A 200 9.23 8.45 17.51
N ASP A 201 9.11 9.54 18.28
CA ASP A 201 10.23 10.43 18.61
C ASP A 201 11.09 9.87 19.73
#